data_ac29c5134006141660be173ed81c9496
#
_entry.id   ac29c5134006141660be173ed81c9496
#
_cell.length_a   1.000
_cell.length_b   1.000
_cell.length_c   1.000
_cell.angle_alpha   90.00
_cell.angle_beta   90.00
_cell.angle_gamma   90.00
#
_symmetry.space_group_name_H-M   'P 1'
#
loop_
_entity.id
_entity.type
_entity.pdbx_description
1 polymer ?
#
loop_
_entity_poly.entity_id
_entity_poly.type
_entity_poly.pdbx_seq_one_letter_code
_entity_poly.pdbx_strand_id
1 'polypeptide(L)'
;MVSLPALSAYFPPMPNAVILLSGGMDSATTLAIAKRDGFTCHALSIRYGQRHAVELEAAARVAQALGVAEHKVLNLDLRAFGGSALTADMEVPKDRPAEMIGDGIPSTYVPARNTIFLSLALGWAEVLGAFDIFIGATAVDYSGYPDCRPEYLRAFEQLANLATAAGTEGRGEFRIHAPLLRLSKAEIVRTGEALGVDFSLTHSCYDPAPDGTPCGRCDACRLREVGIRGQGPGARG
;
A
#
# COMPACT_ATOMS: atom_id res chain seq x y z
N MET A 1 -45.11 36.99 7.15
CA MET A 1 -43.71 36.52 6.98
C MET A 1 -43.70 35.03 7.23
N VAL A 2 -43.62 34.24 6.18
CA VAL A 2 -43.53 32.78 6.30
C VAL A 2 -42.05 32.45 6.35
N SER A 3 -41.58 31.95 7.52
CA SER A 3 -40.22 31.49 7.72
C SER A 3 -40.03 30.18 6.94
N LEU A 4 -39.18 30.17 5.93
CA LEU A 4 -38.74 28.95 5.23
C LEU A 4 -37.88 28.12 6.19
N PRO A 5 -38.15 26.80 6.36
CA PRO A 5 -37.29 25.94 7.14
C PRO A 5 -35.91 25.83 6.43
N ALA A 6 -34.82 25.98 7.21
CA ALA A 6 -33.49 25.75 6.74
C ALA A 6 -33.37 24.29 6.27
N LEU A 7 -33.10 24.08 4.96
CA LEU A 7 -32.74 22.77 4.40
C LEU A 7 -31.40 22.39 5.00
N SER A 8 -31.40 21.55 6.03
CA SER A 8 -30.23 20.83 6.49
C SER A 8 -29.77 19.96 5.33
N ALA A 9 -28.62 20.29 4.73
CA ALA A 9 -28.02 19.46 3.69
C ALA A 9 -27.66 18.10 4.33
N TYR A 10 -28.40 17.07 3.97
CA TYR A 10 -28.07 15.70 4.32
C TYR A 10 -26.85 15.28 3.49
N PHE A 11 -25.65 15.29 4.09
CA PHE A 11 -24.46 14.66 3.53
C PHE A 11 -24.49 13.20 3.97
N PRO A 12 -24.56 12.23 3.04
CA PRO A 12 -24.41 10.83 3.42
C PRO A 12 -23.04 10.63 4.09
N PRO A 13 -22.93 9.73 5.07
CA PRO A 13 -21.63 9.43 5.68
C PRO A 13 -20.65 8.95 4.61
N MET A 14 -19.39 9.41 4.71
CA MET A 14 -18.33 8.97 3.81
C MET A 14 -18.16 7.45 3.90
N PRO A 15 -18.07 6.74 2.77
CA PRO A 15 -17.89 5.30 2.79
C PRO A 15 -16.58 4.91 3.49
N ASN A 16 -16.61 3.80 4.22
CA ASN A 16 -15.40 3.25 4.84
C ASN A 16 -14.54 2.55 3.79
N ALA A 17 -13.21 2.65 3.92
CA ALA A 17 -12.25 1.90 3.13
C ALA A 17 -11.13 1.33 4.01
N VAL A 18 -10.64 0.15 3.69
CA VAL A 18 -9.44 -0.43 4.31
C VAL A 18 -8.23 -0.17 3.42
N ILE A 19 -7.17 0.39 3.98
CA ILE A 19 -5.93 0.73 3.28
C ILE A 19 -4.79 -0.12 3.81
N LEU A 20 -4.16 -0.93 2.96
CA LEU A 20 -2.91 -1.63 3.28
C LEU A 20 -1.78 -0.60 3.40
N LEU A 21 -1.35 -0.32 4.63
CA LEU A 21 -0.37 0.71 4.96
C LEU A 21 0.94 0.08 5.43
N SER A 22 1.97 0.07 4.58
CA SER A 22 3.30 -0.46 4.90
C SER A 22 4.23 0.55 5.58
N GLY A 23 3.91 1.85 5.51
CA GLY A 23 4.79 2.94 5.93
C GLY A 23 5.76 3.42 4.84
N GLY A 24 5.76 2.81 3.66
CA GLY A 24 6.49 3.27 2.48
C GLY A 24 5.74 4.36 1.71
N MET A 25 6.46 5.03 0.79
CA MET A 25 5.94 6.14 -0.03
C MET A 25 4.65 5.78 -0.78
N ASP A 26 4.62 4.60 -1.39
CA ASP A 26 3.50 4.16 -2.22
C ASP A 26 2.22 3.99 -1.41
N SER A 27 2.31 3.32 -0.27
CA SER A 27 1.16 3.13 0.63
C SER A 27 0.68 4.45 1.26
N ALA A 28 1.60 5.37 1.57
CA ALA A 28 1.25 6.71 2.06
C ALA A 28 0.50 7.53 1.01
N THR A 29 0.99 7.51 -0.25
CA THR A 29 0.31 8.16 -1.38
C THR A 29 -1.06 7.53 -1.66
N THR A 30 -1.15 6.20 -1.58
CA THR A 30 -2.43 5.47 -1.73
C THR A 30 -3.46 5.90 -0.67
N LEU A 31 -3.04 6.01 0.59
CA LEU A 31 -3.90 6.51 1.68
C LEU A 31 -4.37 7.95 1.40
N ALA A 32 -3.47 8.83 0.96
CA ALA A 32 -3.82 10.21 0.63
C ALA A 32 -4.83 10.29 -0.53
N ILE A 33 -4.68 9.43 -1.54
CA ILE A 33 -5.64 9.31 -2.65
C ILE A 33 -7.02 8.87 -2.13
N ALA A 34 -7.08 7.80 -1.32
CA ALA A 34 -8.35 7.32 -0.76
C ALA A 34 -9.06 8.43 0.05
N LYS A 35 -8.33 9.21 0.82
CA LYS A 35 -8.87 10.37 1.55
C LYS A 35 -9.40 11.47 0.63
N ARG A 36 -8.65 11.84 -0.41
CA ARG A 36 -9.09 12.79 -1.44
C ARG A 36 -10.40 12.33 -2.09
N ASP A 37 -10.53 11.03 -2.34
CA ASP A 37 -11.69 10.43 -3.00
C ASP A 37 -12.91 10.29 -2.06
N GLY A 38 -12.81 10.78 -0.80
CA GLY A 38 -13.91 10.92 0.12
C GLY A 38 -14.15 9.71 1.01
N PHE A 39 -13.16 8.82 1.19
CA PHE A 39 -13.29 7.67 2.07
C PHE A 39 -12.91 7.99 3.53
N THR A 40 -13.63 7.39 4.46
CA THR A 40 -13.19 7.22 5.84
C THR A 40 -12.21 6.07 5.88
N CYS A 41 -10.91 6.39 6.03
CA CYS A 41 -9.83 5.43 5.88
C CYS A 41 -9.51 4.69 7.19
N HIS A 42 -9.48 3.36 7.12
CA HIS A 42 -9.02 2.44 8.16
C HIS A 42 -7.71 1.81 7.68
N ALA A 43 -6.59 2.10 8.35
CA ALA A 43 -5.28 1.63 7.93
C ALA A 43 -4.96 0.25 8.54
N LEU A 44 -4.50 -0.68 7.72
CA LEU A 44 -4.04 -2.00 8.12
C LEU A 44 -2.56 -2.16 7.82
N SER A 45 -1.75 -2.34 8.86
CA SER A 45 -0.35 -2.70 8.78
C SER A 45 -0.14 -4.13 9.23
N ILE A 46 0.81 -4.84 8.62
CA ILE A 46 1.07 -6.24 8.95
C ILE A 46 2.55 -6.39 9.30
N ARG A 47 2.79 -6.88 10.52
CA ARG A 47 4.10 -7.36 10.93
C ARG A 47 4.21 -8.82 10.47
N TYR A 48 5.00 -9.07 9.41
CA TYR A 48 5.08 -10.39 8.79
C TYR A 48 6.45 -11.09 8.97
N GLY A 49 7.27 -10.60 9.90
CA GLY A 49 8.62 -11.09 10.13
C GLY A 49 9.69 -10.37 9.30
N GLN A 50 9.35 -9.20 8.72
CA GLN A 50 10.34 -8.31 8.10
C GLN A 50 11.47 -7.97 9.07
N ARG A 51 12.67 -7.76 8.54
CA ARG A 51 13.91 -7.61 9.32
C ARG A 51 13.88 -6.51 10.37
N HIS A 52 13.12 -5.43 10.14
CA HIS A 52 13.13 -4.26 11.03
C HIS A 52 11.72 -3.73 11.30
N ALA A 53 11.51 -3.27 12.54
CA ALA A 53 10.24 -2.66 12.99
C ALA A 53 10.02 -1.24 12.44
N VAL A 54 11.05 -0.61 11.87
CA VAL A 54 11.05 0.79 11.39
C VAL A 54 9.92 1.09 10.40
N GLU A 55 9.56 0.11 9.55
CA GLU A 55 8.43 0.26 8.63
C GLU A 55 7.09 0.46 9.35
N LEU A 56 6.87 -0.28 10.44
CA LEU A 56 5.64 -0.17 11.23
C LEU A 56 5.57 1.15 12.01
N GLU A 57 6.71 1.63 12.49
CA GLU A 57 6.79 2.95 13.11
C GLU A 57 6.51 4.06 12.08
N ALA A 58 7.04 3.92 10.86
CA ALA A 58 6.74 4.81 9.75
C ALA A 58 5.25 4.75 9.40
N ALA A 59 4.63 3.55 9.33
CA ALA A 59 3.20 3.40 9.10
C ALA A 59 2.37 4.13 10.18
N ALA A 60 2.75 4.02 11.45
CA ALA A 60 2.06 4.71 12.54
C ALA A 60 2.17 6.25 12.40
N ARG A 61 3.37 6.78 12.07
CA ARG A 61 3.55 8.23 11.83
C ARG A 61 2.71 8.72 10.66
N VAL A 62 2.71 7.98 9.54
CA VAL A 62 1.91 8.31 8.35
C VAL A 62 0.41 8.26 8.67
N ALA A 63 -0.06 7.22 9.37
CA ALA A 63 -1.47 7.08 9.77
C ALA A 63 -1.91 8.26 10.65
N GLN A 64 -1.08 8.67 11.61
CA GLN A 64 -1.34 9.82 12.47
C GLN A 64 -1.35 11.13 11.68
N ALA A 65 -0.34 11.37 10.85
CA ALA A 65 -0.20 12.61 10.09
C ALA A 65 -1.33 12.80 9.08
N LEU A 66 -1.75 11.72 8.39
CA LEU A 66 -2.85 11.77 7.45
C LEU A 66 -4.24 11.61 8.11
N GLY A 67 -4.31 11.31 9.42
CA GLY A 67 -5.55 11.26 10.17
C GLY A 67 -6.50 10.14 9.68
N VAL A 68 -6.16 8.88 9.93
CA VAL A 68 -7.03 7.73 9.69
C VAL A 68 -8.04 7.56 10.83
N ALA A 69 -9.18 6.93 10.56
CA ALA A 69 -10.19 6.65 11.59
C ALA A 69 -9.70 5.60 12.60
N GLU A 70 -8.98 4.60 12.12
CA GLU A 70 -8.35 3.55 12.93
C GLU A 70 -7.06 3.06 12.24
N HIS A 71 -6.02 2.76 13.01
CA HIS A 71 -4.82 2.07 12.53
C HIS A 71 -4.66 0.75 13.28
N LYS A 72 -4.78 -0.35 12.57
CA LYS A 72 -4.62 -1.71 13.13
C LYS A 72 -3.33 -2.36 12.65
N VAL A 73 -2.61 -2.98 13.58
CA VAL A 73 -1.39 -3.75 13.26
C VAL A 73 -1.66 -5.22 13.57
N LEU A 74 -1.57 -6.08 12.56
CA LEU A 74 -1.66 -7.53 12.73
C LEU A 74 -0.26 -8.15 12.75
N ASN A 75 -0.11 -9.20 13.56
CA ASN A 75 1.13 -9.98 13.62
C ASN A 75 0.93 -11.30 12.87
N LEU A 76 1.81 -11.57 11.91
CA LEU A 76 1.86 -12.78 11.12
C LEU A 76 3.33 -13.13 10.90
N ASP A 77 3.76 -14.37 11.07
CA ASP A 77 5.16 -14.75 10.84
C ASP A 77 5.33 -15.55 9.54
N LEU A 78 5.65 -14.84 8.45
CA LEU A 78 5.94 -15.46 7.15
C LEU A 78 7.37 -16.02 7.07
N ARG A 79 8.21 -15.82 8.08
CA ARG A 79 9.54 -16.46 8.15
C ARG A 79 9.41 -17.97 8.25
N ALA A 80 8.30 -18.47 8.78
CA ALA A 80 7.98 -19.89 8.82
C ALA A 80 7.95 -20.55 7.43
N PHE A 81 7.69 -19.78 6.39
CA PHE A 81 7.67 -20.26 5.00
C PHE A 81 9.03 -20.06 4.29
N GLY A 82 9.79 -19.03 4.67
CA GLY A 82 11.04 -18.67 4.00
C GLY A 82 10.84 -18.18 2.55
N GLY A 83 11.80 -18.50 1.70
CA GLY A 83 11.69 -18.28 0.24
C GLY A 83 11.91 -16.84 -0.25
N SER A 84 12.29 -15.90 0.62
CA SER A 84 12.57 -14.52 0.26
C SER A 84 13.70 -13.92 1.08
N ALA A 85 14.48 -13.03 0.49
CA ALA A 85 15.49 -12.24 1.20
C ALA A 85 14.90 -11.33 2.30
N LEU A 86 13.59 -11.12 2.33
CA LEU A 86 12.91 -10.36 3.38
C LEU A 86 12.43 -11.23 4.55
N THR A 87 12.34 -12.55 4.38
CA THR A 87 11.79 -13.49 5.37
C THR A 87 12.72 -14.67 5.69
N ALA A 88 13.88 -14.76 5.04
CA ALA A 88 14.88 -15.80 5.26
C ALA A 88 16.25 -15.18 5.52
N ASP A 89 17.20 -16.01 5.93
CA ASP A 89 18.62 -15.64 6.07
C ASP A 89 19.31 -15.62 4.68
N MET A 90 18.91 -14.62 3.88
CA MET A 90 19.41 -14.36 2.53
C MET A 90 19.80 -12.89 2.42
N GLU A 91 20.88 -12.58 1.72
CA GLU A 91 21.25 -11.19 1.51
C GLU A 91 20.23 -10.45 0.62
N VAL A 92 19.90 -9.22 1.03
CA VAL A 92 19.11 -8.32 0.19
C VAL A 92 20.01 -7.79 -0.94
N PRO A 93 19.64 -7.95 -2.22
CA PRO A 93 20.41 -7.43 -3.33
C PRO A 93 20.62 -5.92 -3.23
N LYS A 94 21.85 -5.49 -3.47
CA LYS A 94 22.26 -4.08 -3.46
C LYS A 94 22.94 -3.73 -4.79
N ASP A 95 22.93 -2.45 -5.13
CA ASP A 95 23.62 -1.88 -6.31
C ASP A 95 23.25 -2.53 -7.65
N ARG A 96 22.01 -3.07 -7.76
CA ARG A 96 21.55 -3.60 -9.04
C ARG A 96 21.47 -2.48 -10.08
N PRO A 97 21.88 -2.72 -11.35
CA PRO A 97 21.65 -1.77 -12.43
C PRO A 97 20.18 -1.36 -12.52
N ALA A 98 19.93 -0.07 -12.79
CA ALA A 98 18.56 0.45 -12.83
C ALA A 98 17.69 -0.26 -13.88
N GLU A 99 18.31 -0.68 -14.98
CA GLU A 99 17.68 -1.41 -16.09
C GLU A 99 17.20 -2.81 -15.69
N MET A 100 17.81 -3.39 -14.63
CA MET A 100 17.46 -4.72 -14.13
C MET A 100 16.43 -4.68 -12.99
N ILE A 101 16.06 -3.48 -12.50
CA ILE A 101 15.03 -3.36 -11.47
C ILE A 101 13.67 -3.53 -12.15
N GLY A 102 12.92 -4.57 -11.76
CA GLY A 102 11.64 -4.94 -12.37
C GLY A 102 11.77 -6.04 -13.44
N ASP A 103 12.98 -6.53 -13.76
CA ASP A 103 13.18 -7.68 -14.64
C ASP A 103 13.14 -8.99 -13.82
N GLY A 104 12.19 -9.86 -14.18
CA GLY A 104 11.95 -11.13 -13.51
C GLY A 104 11.45 -11.02 -12.06
N ILE A 105 11.29 -12.16 -11.38
CA ILE A 105 10.88 -12.22 -9.98
C ILE A 105 12.12 -12.04 -9.09
N PRO A 106 12.23 -10.94 -8.31
CA PRO A 106 13.40 -10.69 -7.49
C PRO A 106 13.41 -11.57 -6.23
N SER A 107 14.61 -11.81 -5.66
CA SER A 107 14.75 -12.56 -4.40
C SER A 107 14.06 -11.88 -3.19
N THR A 108 13.68 -10.62 -3.31
CA THR A 108 12.88 -9.87 -2.32
C THR A 108 11.38 -10.13 -2.42
N TYR A 109 10.92 -10.87 -3.43
CA TYR A 109 9.54 -11.31 -3.52
C TYR A 109 9.22 -12.27 -2.37
N VAL A 110 8.26 -11.91 -1.54
CA VAL A 110 7.72 -12.81 -0.50
C VAL A 110 6.53 -13.56 -1.12
N PRO A 111 6.59 -14.90 -1.24
CA PRO A 111 5.57 -15.68 -1.93
C PRO A 111 4.15 -15.39 -1.45
N ALA A 112 3.26 -15.00 -2.37
CA ALA A 112 1.85 -14.70 -2.14
C ALA A 112 1.56 -13.66 -1.04
N ARG A 113 2.53 -12.79 -0.70
CA ARG A 113 2.39 -11.81 0.39
C ARG A 113 1.16 -10.91 0.22
N ASN A 114 0.95 -10.34 -0.96
CA ASN A 114 -0.18 -9.46 -1.19
C ASN A 114 -1.51 -10.21 -1.18
N THR A 115 -1.54 -11.48 -1.60
CA THR A 115 -2.71 -12.36 -1.46
C THR A 115 -3.10 -12.54 0.00
N ILE A 116 -2.13 -12.82 0.86
CA ILE A 116 -2.35 -12.96 2.31
C ILE A 116 -2.83 -11.63 2.91
N PHE A 117 -2.20 -10.52 2.55
CA PHE A 117 -2.52 -9.19 3.09
C PHE A 117 -3.90 -8.71 2.64
N LEU A 118 -4.26 -8.92 1.36
CA LEU A 118 -5.59 -8.63 0.85
C LEU A 118 -6.66 -9.49 1.52
N SER A 119 -6.37 -10.77 1.83
CA SER A 119 -7.31 -11.63 2.55
C SER A 119 -7.57 -11.14 3.98
N LEU A 120 -6.52 -10.68 4.69
CA LEU A 120 -6.67 -10.07 6.01
C LEU A 120 -7.44 -8.74 5.95
N ALA A 121 -7.15 -7.92 4.94
CA ALA A 121 -7.88 -6.68 4.69
C ALA A 121 -9.35 -6.94 4.37
N LEU A 122 -9.66 -7.97 3.57
CA LEU A 122 -11.01 -8.38 3.22
C LEU A 122 -11.82 -8.77 4.46
N GLY A 123 -11.26 -9.61 5.35
CA GLY A 123 -11.93 -10.00 6.58
C GLY A 123 -12.22 -8.81 7.49
N TRP A 124 -11.29 -7.86 7.60
CA TRP A 124 -11.54 -6.65 8.39
C TRP A 124 -12.52 -5.70 7.70
N ALA A 125 -12.45 -5.55 6.39
CA ALA A 125 -13.37 -4.75 5.60
C ALA A 125 -14.82 -5.24 5.76
N GLU A 126 -15.04 -6.55 5.73
CA GLU A 126 -16.36 -7.15 5.97
C GLU A 126 -16.91 -6.82 7.37
N VAL A 127 -16.06 -6.89 8.41
CA VAL A 127 -16.43 -6.52 9.79
C VAL A 127 -16.80 -5.04 9.91
N LEU A 128 -16.12 -4.15 9.18
CA LEU A 128 -16.36 -2.71 9.16
C LEU A 128 -17.56 -2.31 8.28
N GLY A 129 -18.11 -3.21 7.48
CA GLY A 129 -19.04 -2.86 6.41
C GLY A 129 -18.40 -1.95 5.36
N ALA A 130 -17.09 -2.07 5.15
CA ALA A 130 -16.33 -1.38 4.13
C ALA A 130 -16.25 -2.27 2.89
N PHE A 131 -16.51 -1.71 1.72
CA PHE A 131 -16.48 -2.46 0.47
C PHE A 131 -15.30 -2.07 -0.43
N ASP A 132 -14.49 -1.13 0.00
CA ASP A 132 -13.36 -0.59 -0.75
C ASP A 132 -12.05 -0.91 -0.03
N ILE A 133 -11.12 -1.60 -0.72
CA ILE A 133 -9.80 -1.98 -0.21
C ILE A 133 -8.75 -1.38 -1.12
N PHE A 134 -7.79 -0.65 -0.54
CA PHE A 134 -6.73 0.02 -1.27
C PHE A 134 -5.38 -0.66 -1.04
N ILE A 135 -4.63 -0.87 -2.14
CA ILE A 135 -3.26 -1.41 -2.13
C ILE A 135 -2.33 -0.52 -2.94
N GLY A 136 -1.13 -0.27 -2.42
CA GLY A 136 -0.10 0.57 -3.07
C GLY A 136 0.77 -0.19 -4.09
N ALA A 137 0.17 -1.05 -4.92
CA ALA A 137 0.88 -1.71 -6.02
C ALA A 137 1.21 -0.70 -7.13
N THR A 138 2.42 -0.80 -7.71
CA THR A 138 2.94 0.14 -8.74
C THR A 138 3.31 -0.58 -10.03
N ALA A 139 3.58 0.20 -11.11
CA ALA A 139 4.01 -0.34 -12.40
C ALA A 139 5.30 -1.17 -12.32
N VAL A 140 6.23 -0.81 -11.45
CA VAL A 140 7.48 -1.57 -11.24
C VAL A 140 7.18 -2.89 -10.51
N ASP A 141 6.25 -2.88 -9.54
CA ASP A 141 5.90 -4.08 -8.79
C ASP A 141 5.22 -5.12 -9.68
N TYR A 142 4.29 -4.73 -10.56
CA TYR A 142 3.57 -5.72 -11.36
C TYR A 142 4.47 -6.42 -12.39
N SER A 143 5.58 -5.83 -12.80
CA SER A 143 6.57 -6.51 -13.65
C SER A 143 7.33 -7.60 -12.90
N GLY A 144 7.60 -7.40 -11.59
CA GLY A 144 8.37 -8.33 -10.75
C GLY A 144 7.54 -9.22 -9.82
N TYR A 145 6.34 -8.78 -9.42
CA TYR A 145 5.52 -9.50 -8.43
C TYR A 145 4.20 -9.98 -9.04
N PRO A 146 3.98 -11.31 -9.14
CA PRO A 146 2.75 -11.85 -9.72
C PRO A 146 1.46 -11.34 -9.07
N ASP A 147 1.50 -11.12 -7.74
CA ASP A 147 0.38 -10.66 -6.91
C ASP A 147 0.25 -9.12 -6.82
N CYS A 148 0.84 -8.41 -7.80
CA CYS A 148 0.62 -6.98 -8.05
C CYS A 148 -0.02 -6.71 -9.41
N ARG A 149 -0.19 -7.73 -10.26
CA ARG A 149 -0.66 -7.58 -11.65
C ARG A 149 -2.14 -7.19 -11.71
N PRO A 150 -2.56 -6.38 -12.71
CA PRO A 150 -3.96 -5.97 -12.85
C PRO A 150 -4.95 -7.14 -12.96
N GLU A 151 -4.57 -8.21 -13.67
CA GLU A 151 -5.40 -9.41 -13.80
C GLU A 151 -5.56 -10.16 -12.48
N TYR A 152 -4.50 -10.20 -11.66
CA TYR A 152 -4.56 -10.77 -10.32
C TYR A 152 -5.52 -9.97 -9.41
N LEU A 153 -5.40 -8.64 -9.40
CA LEU A 153 -6.25 -7.78 -8.56
C LEU A 153 -7.73 -7.91 -8.93
N ARG A 154 -8.05 -8.00 -10.24
CA ARG A 154 -9.42 -8.28 -10.70
C ARG A 154 -9.92 -9.65 -10.27
N ALA A 155 -9.06 -10.68 -10.34
CA ALA A 155 -9.42 -12.03 -9.88
C ALA A 155 -9.65 -12.05 -8.35
N PHE A 156 -8.84 -11.31 -7.58
CA PHE A 156 -9.04 -11.20 -6.14
C PHE A 156 -10.35 -10.46 -5.80
N GLU A 157 -10.70 -9.41 -6.53
CA GLU A 157 -11.98 -8.70 -6.40
C GLU A 157 -13.18 -9.64 -6.63
N GLN A 158 -13.11 -10.47 -7.67
CA GLN A 158 -14.13 -11.50 -7.91
C GLN A 158 -14.20 -12.51 -6.77
N LEU A 159 -13.05 -12.99 -6.29
CA LEU A 159 -12.96 -13.87 -5.14
C LEU A 159 -13.59 -13.24 -3.89
N ALA A 160 -13.31 -11.99 -3.61
CA ALA A 160 -13.84 -11.27 -2.45
C ALA A 160 -15.39 -11.26 -2.44
N ASN A 161 -16.00 -11.04 -3.59
CA ASN A 161 -17.46 -11.02 -3.75
C ASN A 161 -18.10 -12.42 -3.67
N LEU A 162 -17.35 -13.47 -4.00
CA LEU A 162 -17.82 -14.86 -3.88
C LEU A 162 -17.59 -15.47 -2.50
N ALA A 163 -16.55 -15.02 -1.79
CA ALA A 163 -16.07 -15.66 -0.57
C ALA A 163 -16.58 -15.02 0.73
N THR A 164 -17.31 -13.91 0.65
CA THR A 164 -17.82 -13.18 1.82
C THR A 164 -19.33 -13.29 1.96
N ALA A 165 -19.84 -13.25 3.19
CA ALA A 165 -21.27 -13.20 3.44
C ALA A 165 -21.88 -11.91 2.86
N ALA A 166 -21.17 -10.78 2.99
CA ALA A 166 -21.61 -9.50 2.46
C ALA A 166 -21.81 -9.51 0.94
N GLY A 167 -20.86 -10.11 0.19
CA GLY A 167 -20.95 -10.25 -1.26
C GLY A 167 -22.06 -11.21 -1.70
N THR A 168 -22.17 -12.38 -1.04
CA THR A 168 -23.17 -13.40 -1.40
C THR A 168 -24.61 -13.01 -1.02
N GLU A 169 -24.78 -12.22 0.03
CA GLU A 169 -26.09 -11.69 0.47
C GLU A 169 -26.48 -10.39 -0.26
N GLY A 170 -25.63 -9.86 -1.14
CA GLY A 170 -25.88 -8.63 -1.87
C GLY A 170 -25.92 -7.36 -1.00
N ARG A 171 -25.20 -7.38 0.16
CA ARG A 171 -25.12 -6.21 1.06
C ARG A 171 -24.20 -5.11 0.52
N GLY A 172 -23.31 -5.45 -0.43
CA GLY A 172 -22.40 -4.56 -1.12
C GLY A 172 -21.48 -5.32 -2.06
N GLU A 173 -20.69 -4.60 -2.82
CA GLU A 173 -19.74 -5.14 -3.79
C GLU A 173 -18.32 -4.71 -3.41
N PHE A 174 -17.46 -5.67 -3.06
CA PHE A 174 -16.05 -5.39 -2.78
C PHE A 174 -15.30 -4.95 -4.02
N ARG A 175 -14.48 -3.92 -3.86
CA ARG A 175 -13.62 -3.34 -4.89
C ARG A 175 -12.18 -3.24 -4.42
N ILE A 176 -11.25 -3.62 -5.29
CA ILE A 176 -9.81 -3.54 -5.02
C ILE A 176 -9.22 -2.38 -5.81
N HIS A 177 -8.80 -1.35 -5.08
CA HIS A 177 -8.23 -0.14 -5.66
C HIS A 177 -6.69 -0.19 -5.62
N ALA A 178 -6.07 -0.02 -6.78
CA ALA A 178 -4.62 0.10 -6.93
C ALA A 178 -4.29 1.37 -7.75
N PRO A 179 -4.43 2.56 -7.15
CA PRO A 179 -4.40 3.82 -7.88
C PRO A 179 -3.04 4.15 -8.48
N LEU A 180 -1.97 3.48 -8.05
CA LEU A 180 -0.60 3.76 -8.48
C LEU A 180 -0.13 2.87 -9.64
N LEU A 181 -0.93 1.89 -10.09
CA LEU A 181 -0.53 0.87 -11.07
C LEU A 181 0.02 1.43 -12.39
N ARG A 182 -0.35 2.64 -12.76
CA ARG A 182 0.06 3.26 -14.02
C ARG A 182 0.99 4.45 -13.84
N LEU A 183 1.39 4.73 -12.60
CA LEU A 183 2.21 5.88 -12.27
C LEU A 183 3.69 5.50 -12.18
N SER A 184 4.56 6.32 -12.73
CA SER A 184 5.99 6.30 -12.45
C SER A 184 6.28 6.73 -11.01
N LYS A 185 7.45 6.40 -10.47
CA LYS A 185 7.85 6.84 -9.12
C LYS A 185 7.83 8.36 -8.95
N ALA A 186 8.21 9.11 -9.98
CA ALA A 186 8.14 10.58 -9.97
C ALA A 186 6.69 11.09 -9.92
N GLU A 187 5.76 10.44 -10.63
CA GLU A 187 4.33 10.80 -10.56
C GLU A 187 3.73 10.46 -9.21
N ILE A 188 4.12 9.33 -8.60
CA ILE A 188 3.69 8.95 -7.25
C ILE A 188 4.12 10.00 -6.23
N VAL A 189 5.39 10.45 -6.30
CA VAL A 189 5.91 11.50 -5.39
C VAL A 189 5.14 12.80 -5.61
N ARG A 190 5.03 13.30 -6.85
CA ARG A 190 4.27 14.52 -7.14
C ARG A 190 2.82 14.44 -6.67
N THR A 191 2.17 13.30 -6.86
CA THR A 191 0.79 13.09 -6.41
C THR A 191 0.71 13.13 -4.89
N GLY A 192 1.61 12.45 -4.19
CA GLY A 192 1.66 12.46 -2.73
C GLY A 192 1.90 13.85 -2.17
N GLU A 193 2.88 14.60 -2.69
CA GLU A 193 3.18 15.97 -2.28
C GLU A 193 1.98 16.89 -2.49
N ALA A 194 1.33 16.82 -3.66
CA ALA A 194 0.12 17.60 -3.95
C ALA A 194 -1.05 17.27 -3.00
N LEU A 195 -1.07 16.07 -2.42
CA LEU A 195 -2.06 15.63 -1.44
C LEU A 195 -1.59 15.81 0.03
N GLY A 196 -0.45 16.47 0.25
CA GLY A 196 0.07 16.78 1.59
C GLY A 196 0.80 15.62 2.28
N VAL A 197 1.28 14.61 1.55
CA VAL A 197 2.09 13.54 2.12
C VAL A 197 3.49 14.09 2.45
N ASP A 198 3.87 14.01 3.72
CA ASP A 198 5.25 14.23 4.15
C ASP A 198 6.05 12.92 4.01
N PHE A 199 6.83 12.83 2.93
CA PHE A 199 7.66 11.65 2.68
C PHE A 199 8.81 11.46 3.67
N SER A 200 9.16 12.46 4.49
CA SER A 200 10.14 12.29 5.56
C SER A 200 9.65 11.32 6.66
N LEU A 201 8.35 11.17 6.81
CA LEU A 201 7.72 10.23 7.75
C LEU A 201 7.76 8.79 7.26
N THR A 202 8.03 8.56 5.97
CA THR A 202 7.97 7.24 5.32
C THR A 202 9.31 6.52 5.33
N HIS A 203 9.27 5.18 5.33
CA HIS A 203 10.45 4.33 5.23
C HIS A 203 10.28 3.28 4.14
N SER A 204 11.27 3.12 3.25
CA SER A 204 11.19 2.20 2.11
C SER A 204 12.35 1.21 2.04
N CYS A 205 13.34 1.30 2.92
CA CYS A 205 14.55 0.46 2.85
C CYS A 205 14.26 -0.99 3.24
N TYR A 206 14.70 -1.94 2.42
CA TYR A 206 14.57 -3.38 2.70
C TYR A 206 15.59 -3.90 3.72
N ASP A 207 16.70 -3.20 3.90
CA ASP A 207 17.82 -3.62 4.76
C ASP A 207 18.46 -2.40 5.45
N PRO A 208 17.70 -1.72 6.36
CA PRO A 208 18.22 -0.58 7.10
C PRO A 208 19.26 -1.02 8.14
N ALA A 209 20.09 -0.09 8.57
CA ALA A 209 20.96 -0.28 9.73
C ALA A 209 20.14 -0.49 11.02
N PRO A 210 20.76 -1.00 12.12
CA PRO A 210 20.07 -1.22 13.40
C PRO A 210 19.39 0.03 13.99
N ASP A 211 19.89 1.22 13.68
CA ASP A 211 19.32 2.51 14.08
C ASP A 211 18.19 3.00 13.15
N GLY A 212 17.81 2.19 12.16
CA GLY A 212 16.80 2.53 11.16
C GLY A 212 17.29 3.34 9.96
N THR A 213 18.58 3.70 9.90
CA THR A 213 19.15 4.45 8.78
C THR A 213 19.03 3.64 7.48
N PRO A 214 18.44 4.20 6.40
CA PRO A 214 18.33 3.50 5.11
C PRO A 214 19.70 3.13 4.52
N CYS A 215 19.84 1.93 3.96
CA CYS A 215 21.11 1.47 3.36
C CYS A 215 21.52 2.27 2.11
N GLY A 216 20.60 2.97 1.45
CA GLY A 216 20.83 3.76 0.24
C GLY A 216 21.08 2.92 -1.05
N ARG A 217 21.19 1.61 -0.95
CA ARG A 217 21.75 0.73 -2.01
C ARG A 217 20.76 -0.33 -2.53
N CYS A 218 19.75 -0.71 -1.74
CA CYS A 218 18.73 -1.67 -2.18
C CYS A 218 17.79 -1.04 -3.22
N ASP A 219 17.07 -1.87 -3.97
CA ASP A 219 16.16 -1.42 -5.03
C ASP A 219 15.15 -0.39 -4.52
N ALA A 220 14.58 -0.61 -3.33
CA ALA A 220 13.61 0.33 -2.76
C ALA A 220 14.22 1.69 -2.43
N CYS A 221 15.46 1.76 -1.94
CA CYS A 221 16.16 3.02 -1.71
C CYS A 221 16.42 3.76 -3.02
N ARG A 222 16.88 3.04 -4.06
CA ARG A 222 17.16 3.62 -5.38
C ARG A 222 15.88 4.13 -6.06
N LEU A 223 14.81 3.36 -6.03
CA LEU A 223 13.51 3.78 -6.57
C LEU A 223 12.95 5.00 -5.83
N ARG A 224 13.13 5.07 -4.50
CA ARG A 224 12.77 6.24 -3.71
C ARG A 224 13.55 7.48 -4.17
N GLU A 225 14.86 7.36 -4.34
CA GLU A 225 15.72 8.45 -4.78
C GLU A 225 15.32 8.96 -6.17
N VAL A 226 15.06 8.05 -7.13
CA VAL A 226 14.56 8.37 -8.47
C VAL A 226 13.24 9.13 -8.39
N GLY A 227 12.31 8.69 -7.56
CA GLY A 227 11.03 9.35 -7.35
C GLY A 227 11.17 10.78 -6.84
N ILE A 228 11.96 10.97 -5.78
CA ILE A 228 12.18 12.30 -5.16
C ILE A 228 12.93 13.25 -6.09
N ARG A 229 13.93 12.77 -6.84
CA ARG A 229 14.65 13.59 -7.81
C ARG A 229 13.86 13.93 -9.07
N GLY A 230 12.67 13.36 -9.24
CA GLY A 230 11.84 13.57 -10.42
C GLY A 230 12.38 12.98 -11.72
N GLN A 231 13.43 12.15 -11.65
CA GLN A 231 14.04 11.48 -12.80
C GLN A 231 13.46 10.08 -12.91
N GLY A 232 12.44 9.91 -13.75
CA GLY A 232 11.98 8.55 -14.10
C GLY A 232 13.01 7.83 -14.97
N PRO A 233 13.11 6.46 -14.93
CA PRO A 233 13.87 5.71 -15.92
C PRO A 233 13.20 5.95 -17.30
N GLY A 234 13.77 6.84 -18.12
CA GLY A 234 13.23 7.15 -19.43
C GLY A 234 13.33 8.63 -19.85
N ALA A 235 13.76 9.55 -18.97
CA ALA A 235 14.06 10.92 -19.37
C ALA A 235 15.48 10.99 -19.99
N ARG A 236 15.67 10.37 -21.15
CA ARG A 236 16.71 10.77 -22.11
C ARG A 236 15.97 11.31 -23.34
N GLY A 237 16.09 12.65 -23.52
CA GLY A 237 15.65 13.36 -24.70
C GLY A 237 16.45 12.94 -25.94
#